data_4060dd372cfffa9dc59547a3cb6a1fdb
#
_entry.id   4060dd372cfffa9dc59547a3cb6a1fdb
#
_cell.length_a   1.000
_cell.length_b   1.000
_cell.length_c   1.000
_cell.angle_alpha   90.00
_cell.angle_beta   90.00
_cell.angle_gamma   90.00
#
_symmetry.space_group_name_H-M   'P 1'
#
loop_
_entity.id
_entity.type
_entity.pdbx_description
1 polymer ?
#
loop_
_entity_poly.entity_id
_entity_poly.type
_entity_poly.pdbx_seq_one_letter_code
_entity_poly.pdbx_strand_id
1 'polypeptide(L)'
;MTGINGPGGQEAAGAGVAAELHRGSALSSSAPGRLDVGVIGAGRVGPVLAAGLAGAGHRIIGVATTSESGRDRVDAMVPGVEILEIPALLQRADLVILAIPADQLAELVAGLAAAGQWRAGQLVVHTAAEYGVDVLRPAVLTGVIPLAIHPAIVFTGTS
;
A
#
# COMPACT_ATOMS: atom_id res chain seq x y z
N MET A 1 47.60 3.65 -65.16
CA MET A 1 46.88 4.90 -64.93
C MET A 1 45.73 4.57 -63.99
N THR A 2 45.94 4.88 -62.76
CA THR A 2 45.20 5.92 -62.04
C THR A 2 43.75 5.52 -61.82
N GLY A 3 43.26 5.35 -60.71
CA GLY A 3 43.34 5.93 -59.37
C GLY A 3 42.21 5.41 -58.59
N ILE A 4 42.52 5.34 -57.40
CA ILE A 4 42.03 6.02 -56.21
C ILE A 4 40.57 5.73 -55.83
N ASN A 5 40.47 5.16 -54.71
CA ASN A 5 40.13 5.76 -53.45
C ASN A 5 38.68 5.76 -53.10
N GLY A 6 38.42 5.24 -51.97
CA GLY A 6 37.60 5.91 -51.03
C GLY A 6 37.19 5.01 -49.87
N PRO A 7 37.55 5.45 -48.70
CA PRO A 7 37.19 4.74 -47.50
C PRO A 7 35.91 5.35 -46.92
N GLY A 8 35.34 4.67 -46.07
CA GLY A 8 34.32 5.29 -45.26
C GLY A 8 33.10 4.39 -45.15
N GLY A 9 32.67 4.17 -44.10
CA GLY A 9 32.58 4.70 -42.83
C GLY A 9 32.02 3.65 -41.91
N GLN A 10 32.80 3.40 -40.94
CA GLN A 10 32.26 2.93 -39.68
C GLN A 10 31.40 4.04 -39.14
N GLU A 11 30.22 3.69 -38.75
CA GLU A 11 29.51 4.29 -37.63
C GLU A 11 28.05 3.85 -37.67
N ALA A 12 27.71 2.88 -36.87
CA ALA A 12 26.39 2.74 -36.25
C ALA A 12 26.38 1.57 -35.28
N ALA A 13 27.25 1.59 -34.31
CA ALA A 13 27.13 0.75 -33.13
C ALA A 13 27.16 1.64 -31.92
N GLY A 14 26.04 2.19 -31.54
CA GLY A 14 25.98 3.09 -30.38
C GLY A 14 24.60 3.55 -29.96
N ALA A 15 23.53 3.09 -30.55
CA ALA A 15 22.19 3.58 -30.23
C ALA A 15 21.25 2.53 -29.60
N GLY A 16 21.79 1.41 -29.14
CA GLY A 16 20.95 0.28 -28.65
C GLY A 16 20.93 0.06 -27.14
N VAL A 17 21.73 0.76 -26.35
CA VAL A 17 21.91 0.43 -24.92
C VAL A 17 21.25 1.43 -23.97
N ALA A 18 20.79 2.55 -24.44
CA ALA A 18 20.15 3.60 -23.62
C ALA A 18 18.62 3.47 -23.50
N ALA A 19 18.00 2.56 -24.25
CA ALA A 19 16.54 2.42 -24.26
C ALA A 19 15.98 1.33 -23.34
N GLU A 20 16.82 0.54 -22.69
CA GLU A 20 16.37 -0.60 -21.89
C GLU A 20 16.37 -0.35 -20.37
N LEU A 21 16.87 0.77 -19.91
CA LEU A 21 16.93 1.13 -18.48
C LEU A 21 15.70 1.90 -17.96
N HIS A 22 14.67 2.09 -18.79
CA HIS A 22 13.45 2.82 -18.41
C HIS A 22 12.18 1.98 -18.35
N ARG A 23 12.27 0.66 -18.33
CA ARG A 23 11.11 -0.23 -18.17
C ARG A 23 11.03 -0.89 -16.79
N GLY A 24 11.42 -0.21 -15.77
CA GLY A 24 11.38 -0.75 -14.42
C GLY A 24 11.02 0.31 -13.39
N SER A 25 9.89 0.95 -13.54
CA SER A 25 9.15 1.55 -12.43
C SER A 25 7.89 2.19 -12.99
N ALA A 26 6.84 1.42 -13.08
CA ALA A 26 5.51 1.99 -13.00
C ALA A 26 5.33 2.48 -11.55
N LEU A 27 6.02 3.56 -11.19
CA LEU A 27 5.67 4.37 -10.04
C LEU A 27 4.26 4.88 -10.33
N SER A 28 3.34 4.38 -9.55
CA SER A 28 1.98 4.91 -9.48
C SER A 28 2.09 6.43 -9.52
N SER A 29 1.52 7.07 -10.54
CA SER A 29 1.57 8.53 -10.71
C SER A 29 0.61 9.20 -9.72
N SER A 30 0.86 9.00 -8.42
CA SER A 30 0.23 9.81 -7.40
C SER A 30 0.93 11.16 -7.36
N ALA A 31 0.16 12.25 -7.27
CA ALA A 31 0.72 13.57 -7.04
C ALA A 31 1.65 13.55 -5.82
N PRO A 32 2.76 14.35 -5.81
CA PRO A 32 3.69 14.37 -4.69
C PRO A 32 2.96 14.52 -3.35
N GLY A 33 3.20 13.59 -2.41
CA GLY A 33 2.55 13.57 -1.11
C GLY A 33 1.21 12.82 -1.03
N ARG A 34 0.70 12.27 -2.13
CA ARG A 34 -0.47 11.37 -2.13
C ARG A 34 -0.04 9.92 -2.03
N LEU A 35 -0.72 9.18 -1.16
CA LEU A 35 -0.54 7.74 -1.00
C LEU A 35 -1.80 6.99 -1.44
N ASP A 36 -1.58 5.82 -1.97
CA ASP A 36 -2.62 4.82 -2.17
C ASP A 36 -2.80 4.06 -0.86
N VAL A 37 -3.95 4.23 -0.23
CA VAL A 37 -4.23 3.70 1.10
C VAL A 37 -5.18 2.53 1.02
N GLY A 38 -4.77 1.41 1.60
CA GLY A 38 -5.62 0.25 1.84
C GLY A 38 -5.90 0.08 3.33
N VAL A 39 -7.11 -0.32 3.69
CA VAL A 39 -7.51 -0.55 5.07
C VAL A 39 -7.94 -2.00 5.26
N ILE A 40 -7.35 -2.69 6.20
CA ILE A 40 -7.75 -4.03 6.61
C ILE A 40 -8.50 -3.91 7.93
N GLY A 41 -9.79 -4.26 7.89
CA GLY A 41 -10.71 -4.12 8.99
C GLY A 41 -11.67 -2.94 8.84
N ALA A 42 -12.97 -3.22 8.91
CA ALA A 42 -14.05 -2.23 8.80
C ALA A 42 -14.87 -2.16 10.10
N GLY A 43 -14.21 -2.22 11.24
CA GLY A 43 -14.79 -1.96 12.54
C GLY A 43 -15.08 -0.47 12.74
N ARG A 44 -14.92 0.02 13.96
CA ARG A 44 -15.19 1.43 14.29
C ARG A 44 -14.08 2.37 13.80
N VAL A 45 -12.83 1.91 13.79
CA VAL A 45 -11.64 2.74 13.53
C VAL A 45 -11.31 2.81 12.04
N GLY A 46 -11.33 1.67 11.34
CA GLY A 46 -10.89 1.58 9.94
C GLY A 46 -11.57 2.57 9.00
N PRO A 47 -12.91 2.58 8.91
CA PRO A 47 -13.64 3.51 8.05
C PRO A 47 -13.45 4.98 8.43
N VAL A 48 -13.29 5.30 9.72
CA VAL A 48 -13.02 6.68 10.19
C VAL A 48 -11.66 7.15 9.70
N LEU A 49 -10.63 6.33 9.82
CA LEU A 49 -9.29 6.65 9.30
C LEU A 49 -9.29 6.78 7.78
N ALA A 50 -9.99 5.88 7.09
CA ALA A 50 -10.14 5.96 5.64
C ALA A 50 -10.78 7.30 5.21
N ALA A 51 -11.88 7.70 5.85
CA ALA A 51 -12.54 8.97 5.58
C ALA A 51 -11.64 10.17 5.87
N GLY A 52 -10.92 10.15 6.99
CA GLY A 52 -9.97 11.21 7.35
C GLY A 52 -8.84 11.36 6.35
N LEU A 53 -8.26 10.26 5.90
CA LEU A 53 -7.19 10.26 4.91
C LEU A 53 -7.69 10.66 3.51
N ALA A 54 -8.89 10.25 3.13
CA ALA A 54 -9.53 10.72 1.91
C ALA A 54 -9.74 12.25 1.94
N GLY A 55 -10.21 12.79 3.08
CA GLY A 55 -10.34 14.23 3.30
C GLY A 55 -9.00 14.98 3.26
N ALA A 56 -7.91 14.33 3.65
CA ALA A 56 -6.55 14.87 3.54
C ALA A 56 -5.94 14.75 2.13
N GLY A 57 -6.67 14.18 1.18
CA GLY A 57 -6.26 14.09 -0.23
C GLY A 57 -5.56 12.79 -0.62
N HIS A 58 -5.49 11.79 0.26
CA HIS A 58 -5.02 10.47 -0.09
C HIS A 58 -6.10 9.68 -0.86
N ARG A 59 -5.66 8.70 -1.63
CA ARG A 59 -6.58 7.83 -2.37
C ARG A 59 -6.84 6.55 -1.59
N ILE A 60 -8.06 6.32 -1.19
CA ILE A 60 -8.46 5.04 -0.58
C ILE A 60 -8.73 4.06 -1.71
N ILE A 61 -7.84 3.08 -1.88
CA ILE A 61 -7.91 2.12 -3.00
C ILE A 61 -8.78 0.92 -2.69
N GLY A 62 -9.09 0.70 -1.43
CA GLY A 62 -9.95 -0.38 -1.01
C GLY A 62 -9.94 -0.63 0.49
N VAL A 63 -10.93 -1.37 0.93
CA VAL A 63 -11.07 -1.86 2.30
C VAL A 63 -11.28 -3.37 2.27
N ALA A 64 -10.55 -4.10 3.12
CA ALA A 64 -10.77 -5.52 3.31
C ALA A 64 -11.61 -5.76 4.55
N THR A 65 -12.76 -6.41 4.38
CA THR A 65 -13.64 -6.83 5.47
C THR A 65 -14.45 -8.06 5.05
N THR A 66 -14.68 -8.95 5.99
CA THR A 66 -15.52 -10.14 5.78
C THR A 66 -16.94 -9.97 6.29
N SER A 67 -17.19 -8.96 7.14
CA SER A 67 -18.50 -8.75 7.76
C SER A 67 -19.40 -7.85 6.90
N GLU A 68 -20.68 -8.17 6.87
CA GLU A 68 -21.71 -7.35 6.22
C GLU A 68 -21.80 -5.96 6.88
N SER A 69 -21.84 -5.91 8.21
CA SER A 69 -21.85 -4.64 8.95
C SER A 69 -20.59 -3.79 8.70
N GLY A 70 -19.47 -4.40 8.36
CA GLY A 70 -18.28 -3.68 7.93
C GLY A 70 -18.45 -3.04 6.56
N ARG A 71 -19.06 -3.74 5.62
CA ARG A 71 -19.39 -3.20 4.29
C ARG A 71 -20.33 -2.00 4.38
N ASP A 72 -21.37 -2.12 5.21
CA ASP A 72 -22.33 -1.02 5.42
C ASP A 72 -21.65 0.22 5.98
N ARG A 73 -20.70 0.06 6.91
CA ARG A 73 -19.92 1.19 7.45
C ARG A 73 -19.01 1.82 6.39
N VAL A 74 -18.38 1.03 5.54
CA VAL A 74 -17.55 1.52 4.45
C VAL A 74 -18.40 2.34 3.49
N ASP A 75 -19.55 1.82 3.06
CA ASP A 75 -20.47 2.53 2.17
C ASP A 75 -20.96 3.85 2.77
N ALA A 76 -21.25 3.87 4.07
CA ALA A 76 -21.73 5.06 4.75
C ALA A 76 -20.64 6.14 4.91
N MET A 77 -19.38 5.75 5.14
CA MET A 77 -18.30 6.69 5.49
C MET A 77 -17.38 7.05 4.33
N VAL A 78 -17.18 6.12 3.41
CA VAL A 78 -16.33 6.29 2.23
C VAL A 78 -17.03 5.70 0.99
N PRO A 79 -18.13 6.30 0.56
CA PRO A 79 -18.94 5.77 -0.52
C PRO A 79 -18.12 5.58 -1.80
N GLY A 80 -18.34 4.47 -2.48
CA GLY A 80 -17.65 4.14 -3.74
C GLY A 80 -16.28 3.53 -3.56
N VAL A 81 -15.80 3.30 -2.34
CA VAL A 81 -14.56 2.56 -2.09
C VAL A 81 -14.81 1.06 -2.28
N GLU A 82 -13.89 0.43 -3.00
CA GLU A 82 -13.96 -1.00 -3.33
C GLU A 82 -13.70 -1.88 -2.10
N ILE A 83 -14.47 -2.94 -1.95
CA ILE A 83 -14.16 -4.02 -1.00
C ILE A 83 -13.21 -4.99 -1.70
N LEU A 84 -12.01 -5.15 -1.16
CA LEU A 84 -10.95 -5.96 -1.74
C LEU A 84 -10.58 -7.12 -0.83
N GLU A 85 -10.12 -8.20 -1.46
CA GLU A 85 -9.40 -9.24 -0.75
C GLU A 85 -8.01 -8.73 -0.32
N ILE A 86 -7.51 -9.20 0.82
CA ILE A 86 -6.25 -8.72 1.41
C ILE A 86 -5.07 -8.79 0.42
N PRO A 87 -4.81 -9.88 -0.32
CA PRO A 87 -3.70 -9.92 -1.26
C PRO A 87 -3.78 -8.84 -2.34
N ALA A 88 -4.96 -8.60 -2.91
CA ALA A 88 -5.16 -7.58 -3.93
C ALA A 88 -4.97 -6.16 -3.36
N LEU A 89 -5.42 -5.92 -2.14
CA LEU A 89 -5.21 -4.67 -1.43
C LEU A 89 -3.72 -4.40 -1.19
N LEU A 90 -2.98 -5.39 -0.68
CA LEU A 90 -1.55 -5.25 -0.39
C LEU A 90 -0.71 -4.98 -1.63
N GLN A 91 -1.07 -5.55 -2.78
CA GLN A 91 -0.36 -5.29 -4.03
C GLN A 91 -0.51 -3.86 -4.54
N ARG A 92 -1.58 -3.18 -4.18
CA ARG A 92 -1.94 -1.85 -4.69
C ARG A 92 -1.63 -0.71 -3.72
N ALA A 93 -1.61 -0.97 -2.42
CA ALA A 93 -1.48 0.06 -1.39
C ALA A 93 -0.03 0.45 -1.11
N ASP A 94 0.24 1.74 -1.00
CA ASP A 94 1.51 2.29 -0.48
C ASP A 94 1.49 2.34 1.05
N LEU A 95 0.32 2.62 1.61
CA LEU A 95 0.05 2.63 3.04
C LEU A 95 -1.05 1.62 3.35
N VAL A 96 -0.78 0.71 4.24
CA VAL A 96 -1.74 -0.28 4.75
C VAL A 96 -2.08 0.03 6.20
N ILE A 97 -3.36 0.17 6.50
CA ILE A 97 -3.85 0.35 7.87
C ILE A 97 -4.46 -0.96 8.37
N LEU A 98 -3.92 -1.49 9.46
CA LEU A 98 -4.43 -2.66 10.14
C LEU A 98 -5.33 -2.21 11.29
N ALA A 99 -6.63 -2.14 11.05
CA ALA A 99 -7.67 -1.74 12.00
C ALA A 99 -8.53 -2.95 12.40
N ILE A 100 -7.87 -4.01 12.81
CA ILE A 100 -8.46 -5.28 13.24
C ILE A 100 -8.31 -5.47 14.75
N PRO A 101 -9.05 -6.41 15.37
CA PRO A 101 -8.87 -6.74 16.77
C PRO A 101 -7.44 -7.14 17.11
N ALA A 102 -6.97 -6.75 18.28
CA ALA A 102 -5.59 -6.96 18.72
C ALA A 102 -5.18 -8.42 18.76
N ASP A 103 -6.07 -9.30 19.16
CA ASP A 103 -5.88 -10.77 19.22
C ASP A 103 -5.64 -11.42 17.85
N GLN A 104 -6.06 -10.75 16.76
CA GLN A 104 -5.87 -11.23 15.38
C GLN A 104 -4.66 -10.63 14.70
N LEU A 105 -4.11 -9.54 15.23
CA LEU A 105 -3.08 -8.74 14.56
C LEU A 105 -1.78 -9.51 14.32
N ALA A 106 -1.26 -10.17 15.34
CA ALA A 106 0.02 -10.88 15.25
C ALA A 106 -0.06 -12.05 14.27
N GLU A 107 -1.15 -12.81 14.29
CA GLU A 107 -1.37 -13.93 13.38
C GLU A 107 -1.48 -13.46 11.92
N LEU A 108 -2.25 -12.41 11.68
CA LEU A 108 -2.39 -11.84 10.33
C LEU A 108 -1.05 -11.37 9.78
N VAL A 109 -0.29 -10.59 10.55
CA VAL A 109 1.01 -10.05 10.12
C VAL A 109 2.01 -11.17 9.80
N ALA A 110 2.10 -12.19 10.66
CA ALA A 110 2.98 -13.33 10.46
C ALA A 110 2.54 -14.19 9.27
N GLY A 111 1.25 -14.44 9.10
CA GLY A 111 0.70 -15.22 8.00
C GLY A 111 0.95 -14.56 6.65
N LEU A 112 0.75 -13.24 6.55
CA LEU A 112 1.03 -12.48 5.34
C LEU A 112 2.54 -12.43 5.03
N ALA A 113 3.40 -12.36 6.04
CA ALA A 113 4.85 -12.43 5.86
C ALA A 113 5.29 -13.81 5.33
N ALA A 114 4.77 -14.89 5.93
CA ALA A 114 5.05 -16.25 5.48
C ALA A 114 4.57 -16.51 4.05
N ALA A 115 3.47 -15.88 3.63
CA ALA A 115 2.93 -15.95 2.28
C ALA A 115 3.62 -14.98 1.29
N GLY A 116 4.61 -14.19 1.72
CA GLY A 116 5.32 -13.23 0.87
C GLY A 116 4.45 -12.10 0.33
N GLN A 117 3.42 -11.69 1.08
CA GLN A 117 2.45 -10.70 0.62
C GLN A 117 2.88 -9.24 0.86
N TRP A 118 3.81 -9.00 1.77
CA TRP A 118 4.32 -7.66 2.05
C TRP A 118 5.28 -7.19 0.97
N ARG A 119 5.30 -5.89 0.71
CA ARG A 119 6.22 -5.25 -0.24
C ARG A 119 7.26 -4.40 0.49
N ALA A 120 8.52 -4.48 0.05
CA ALA A 120 9.56 -3.59 0.57
C ALA A 120 9.21 -2.11 0.31
N GLY A 121 9.43 -1.27 1.31
CA GLY A 121 9.08 0.16 1.27
C GLY A 121 7.60 0.47 1.53
N GLN A 122 6.74 -0.54 1.69
CA GLN A 122 5.34 -0.36 2.04
C GLN A 122 5.21 0.14 3.48
N LEU A 123 4.42 1.18 3.69
CA LEU A 123 4.07 1.68 5.01
C LEU A 123 2.98 0.80 5.61
N VAL A 124 3.19 0.30 6.81
CA VAL A 124 2.18 -0.50 7.53
C VAL A 124 1.93 0.08 8.90
N VAL A 125 0.69 0.44 9.16
CA VAL A 125 0.23 1.05 10.41
C VAL A 125 -0.75 0.11 11.10
N HIS A 126 -0.63 -0.09 12.40
CA HIS A 126 -1.69 -0.71 13.20
C HIS A 126 -2.26 0.25 14.24
N THR A 127 -3.49 -0.03 14.68
CA THR A 127 -4.23 0.80 15.63
C THR A 127 -4.49 0.08 16.96
N ALA A 128 -3.91 -1.09 17.18
CA ALA A 128 -4.09 -1.88 18.39
C ALA A 128 -3.28 -1.27 19.54
N ALA A 129 -3.99 -0.79 20.57
CA ALA A 129 -3.37 -0.08 21.71
C ALA A 129 -2.52 -1.00 22.61
N GLU A 130 -2.76 -2.31 22.58
CA GLU A 130 -2.02 -3.30 23.37
C GLU A 130 -0.63 -3.59 22.84
N TYR A 131 -0.33 -3.19 21.58
CA TYR A 131 0.93 -3.50 20.90
C TYR A 131 1.71 -2.25 20.52
N GLY A 132 3.03 -2.34 20.58
CA GLY A 132 3.94 -1.44 19.91
C GLY A 132 4.24 -1.89 18.48
N VAL A 133 5.21 -1.27 17.84
CA VAL A 133 5.63 -1.61 16.47
C VAL A 133 6.21 -3.03 16.34
N ASP A 134 6.62 -3.64 17.44
CA ASP A 134 7.26 -4.97 17.44
C ASP A 134 6.33 -6.08 16.91
N VAL A 135 5.02 -5.91 17.01
CA VAL A 135 4.05 -6.85 16.43
C VAL A 135 4.18 -6.93 14.91
N LEU A 136 4.70 -5.89 14.27
CA LEU A 136 4.94 -5.83 12.82
C LEU A 136 6.30 -6.43 12.40
N ARG A 137 7.09 -6.94 13.35
CA ARG A 137 8.43 -7.48 13.05
C ARG A 137 8.50 -8.47 11.89
N PRO A 138 7.57 -9.43 11.74
CA PRO A 138 7.58 -10.31 10.58
C PRO A 138 7.48 -9.58 9.24
N ALA A 139 6.70 -8.50 9.18
CA ALA A 139 6.58 -7.65 8.00
C ALA A 139 7.85 -6.80 7.79
N VAL A 140 8.44 -6.27 8.86
CA VAL A 140 9.69 -5.48 8.81
C VAL A 140 10.84 -6.27 8.18
N LEU A 141 10.92 -7.56 8.45
CA LEU A 141 11.95 -8.43 7.87
C LEU A 141 11.82 -8.55 6.33
N THR A 142 10.68 -8.19 5.76
CA THR A 142 10.47 -8.12 4.31
C THR A 142 10.70 -6.73 3.72
N GLY A 143 11.10 -5.74 4.52
CA GLY A 143 11.36 -4.37 4.10
C GLY A 143 10.20 -3.39 4.30
N VAL A 144 9.17 -3.77 5.04
CA VAL A 144 8.06 -2.88 5.44
C VAL A 144 8.55 -1.81 6.40
N ILE A 145 7.98 -0.61 6.30
CA ILE A 145 8.20 0.50 7.24
C ILE A 145 7.03 0.49 8.25
N PRO A 146 7.30 0.14 9.51
CA PRO A 146 6.25 -0.05 10.50
C PRO A 146 5.88 1.25 11.21
N LEU A 147 4.60 1.41 11.52
CA LEU A 147 4.06 2.48 12.33
C LEU A 147 3.03 1.93 13.31
N ALA A 148 2.95 2.51 14.48
CA ALA A 148 1.87 2.26 15.45
C ALA A 148 1.22 3.59 15.79
N ILE A 149 -0.10 3.67 15.65
CA ILE A 149 -0.88 4.82 16.05
C ILE A 149 -2.00 4.38 16.99
N HIS A 150 -2.15 5.12 18.07
CA HIS A 150 -3.22 4.89 19.04
C HIS A 150 -4.20 6.07 18.94
N PRO A 151 -5.28 5.94 18.16
CA PRO A 151 -6.24 7.01 18.02
C PRO A 151 -6.93 7.27 19.37
N ALA A 152 -6.68 8.42 19.97
CA ALA A 152 -7.38 8.86 21.17
C ALA A 152 -8.73 9.49 20.78
N ILE A 153 -9.63 8.69 20.19
CA ILE A 153 -10.97 9.13 19.83
C ILE A 153 -11.96 8.49 20.80
N VAL A 154 -12.68 9.32 21.53
CA VAL A 154 -13.84 8.87 22.28
C VAL A 154 -14.97 8.64 21.27
N PHE A 155 -15.23 7.38 20.93
CA PHE A 155 -16.41 7.02 20.15
C PHE A 155 -17.62 7.13 21.09
N THR A 156 -18.20 8.32 21.20
CA THR A 156 -19.52 8.48 21.81
C THR A 156 -20.51 7.82 20.85
N GLY A 157 -20.92 6.60 21.17
CA GLY A 157 -21.98 5.93 20.46
C GLY A 157 -23.26 6.76 20.63
N THR A 158 -23.62 7.50 19.60
CA THR A 158 -24.99 7.94 19.44
C THR A 158 -25.79 6.73 18.98
N SER A 159 -26.66 6.28 19.85
CA SER A 159 -27.68 5.27 19.63
C SER A 159 -28.55 5.62 18.45
#